data_65355e1cd3d8e0e0fbc015ae5ddf9538
#
_entry.id   65355e1cd3d8e0e0fbc015ae5ddf9538
#
_cell.length_a   1.000
_cell.length_b   1.000
_cell.length_c   1.000
_cell.angle_alpha   90.00
_cell.angle_beta   90.00
_cell.angle_gamma   90.00
#
_symmetry.space_group_name_H-M   'P 1'
#
loop_
_entity.id
_entity.type
_entity.pdbx_description
1 polymer ?
#
loop_
_entity_poly.entity_id
_entity_poly.type
_entity_poly.pdbx_seq_one_letter_code
_entity_poly.pdbx_strand_id
1 'polypeptide(L)'
;VKLARCVVQSNDLIAHEDLRIKNMVKNHCLAKFINDASWYQFRVWVEYFGKVFKRVTVAVNPQYTSAVCSSCGVIVKKTLSTRTHVCKCGCIMDRDENAARNILSRGLGTVGHIGTFALDASNALGDVTTTHVGVILDEQVMSLIKESPSL
;
A
#
# COMPACT_ATOMS: atom_id res chain seq x y z
N VAL A 1 2.80 -9.73 -14.07
CA VAL A 1 2.95 -11.02 -13.37
C VAL A 1 4.33 -11.15 -12.73
N LYS A 2 5.44 -11.13 -13.50
CA LYS A 2 6.82 -11.32 -12.97
C LYS A 2 7.17 -10.34 -11.84
N LEU A 3 6.89 -9.05 -12.04
CA LEU A 3 7.18 -8.02 -11.03
C LEU A 3 6.39 -8.25 -9.73
N ALA A 4 5.09 -8.52 -9.82
CA ALA A 4 4.27 -8.78 -8.63
C ALA A 4 4.77 -10.01 -7.85
N ARG A 5 5.13 -11.08 -8.56
CA ARG A 5 5.72 -12.28 -7.94
C ARG A 5 7.03 -11.96 -7.23
N CYS A 6 7.94 -11.22 -7.88
CA CYS A 6 9.22 -10.83 -7.29
C CYS A 6 9.01 -10.01 -6.00
N VAL A 7 8.16 -8.98 -6.05
CA VAL A 7 7.84 -8.14 -4.88
C VAL A 7 7.32 -8.99 -3.71
N VAL A 8 6.40 -9.91 -3.99
CA VAL A 8 5.79 -10.72 -2.92
C VAL A 8 6.79 -11.75 -2.36
N GLN A 9 7.66 -12.33 -3.18
CA GLN A 9 8.66 -13.28 -2.71
C GLN A 9 9.75 -12.62 -1.85
N SER A 10 10.04 -11.34 -2.10
CA SER A 10 11.13 -10.61 -1.41
C SER A 10 10.68 -9.93 -0.12
N ASN A 11 9.38 -9.97 0.22
CA ASN A 11 8.85 -9.24 1.38
C ASN A 11 7.84 -10.09 2.14
N ASP A 12 7.80 -9.96 3.46
CA ASP A 12 6.85 -10.67 4.32
C ASP A 12 5.51 -9.94 4.40
N LEU A 13 5.53 -8.61 4.29
CA LEU A 13 4.36 -7.76 4.28
C LEU A 13 4.42 -6.77 3.11
N ILE A 14 3.32 -6.67 2.39
CA ILE A 14 3.14 -5.73 1.27
C ILE A 14 1.94 -4.84 1.58
N ALA A 15 2.18 -3.56 1.82
CA ALA A 15 1.13 -2.57 1.96
C ALA A 15 0.95 -1.81 0.64
N HIS A 16 -0.29 -1.60 0.22
CA HIS A 16 -0.60 -0.81 -0.97
C HIS A 16 -1.83 0.06 -0.74
N GLU A 17 -2.00 1.11 -1.52
CA GLU A 17 -3.19 1.95 -1.46
C GLU A 17 -4.42 1.25 -2.04
N ASP A 18 -5.56 1.37 -1.36
CA ASP A 18 -6.86 0.96 -1.90
C ASP A 18 -7.39 2.01 -2.87
N LEU A 19 -6.82 2.06 -4.07
CA LEU A 19 -7.21 2.98 -5.11
C LEU A 19 -8.50 2.53 -5.79
N ARG A 20 -9.50 3.42 -5.85
CA ARG A 20 -10.75 3.20 -6.60
C ARG A 20 -10.52 3.42 -8.10
N ILE A 21 -9.82 2.50 -8.75
CA ILE A 21 -9.38 2.60 -10.15
C ILE A 21 -10.58 2.84 -11.08
N LYS A 22 -11.73 2.21 -10.83
CA LYS A 22 -12.97 2.46 -11.58
C LYS A 22 -13.40 3.94 -11.59
N ASN A 23 -13.13 4.68 -10.51
CA ASN A 23 -13.41 6.11 -10.46
C ASN A 23 -12.33 6.94 -11.14
N MET A 24 -11.08 6.49 -11.08
CA MET A 24 -9.95 7.19 -11.71
C MET A 24 -10.04 7.16 -13.23
N VAL A 25 -10.49 6.05 -13.83
CA VAL A 25 -10.66 5.93 -15.28
C VAL A 25 -11.86 6.73 -15.84
N LYS A 26 -12.73 7.28 -14.98
CA LYS A 26 -13.76 8.25 -15.42
C LYS A 26 -13.17 9.57 -15.88
N ASN A 27 -11.96 9.90 -15.45
CA ASN A 27 -11.21 11.04 -15.98
C ASN A 27 -10.62 10.64 -17.34
N HIS A 28 -11.30 11.05 -18.41
CA HIS A 28 -10.91 10.69 -19.78
C HIS A 28 -9.48 11.10 -20.16
N CYS A 29 -8.93 12.18 -19.56
CA CYS A 29 -7.55 12.61 -19.80
C CYS A 29 -6.52 11.62 -19.27
N LEU A 30 -6.84 10.89 -18.18
CA LEU A 30 -5.93 9.96 -17.52
C LEU A 30 -6.29 8.49 -17.74
N ALA A 31 -7.48 8.19 -18.23
CA ALA A 31 -8.01 6.83 -18.37
C ALA A 31 -7.06 5.91 -19.15
N LYS A 32 -6.51 6.40 -20.28
CA LYS A 32 -5.55 5.64 -21.09
C LYS A 32 -4.32 5.28 -20.27
N PHE A 33 -3.68 6.27 -19.63
CA PHE A 33 -2.47 6.04 -18.83
C PHE A 33 -2.68 5.10 -17.65
N ILE A 34 -3.86 5.19 -17.00
CA ILE A 34 -4.20 4.31 -15.87
C ILE A 34 -4.39 2.86 -16.35
N ASN A 35 -5.05 2.67 -17.51
CA ASN A 35 -5.23 1.35 -18.10
C ASN A 35 -3.91 0.77 -18.61
N ASP A 36 -3.10 1.58 -19.29
CA ASP A 36 -1.79 1.16 -19.84
C ASP A 36 -0.81 0.78 -18.70
N ALA A 37 -0.87 1.47 -17.55
CA ALA A 37 -0.07 1.14 -16.38
C ALA A 37 -0.51 -0.16 -15.69
N SER A 38 -1.66 -0.72 -16.05
CA SER A 38 -2.17 -2.00 -15.53
C SER A 38 -2.19 -2.09 -14.00
N TRP A 39 -2.47 -0.98 -13.31
CA TRP A 39 -2.44 -0.90 -11.84
C TRP A 39 -3.40 -1.87 -11.17
N TYR A 40 -4.59 -2.01 -11.73
CA TYR A 40 -5.56 -2.99 -11.24
C TYR A 40 -5.02 -4.42 -11.34
N GLN A 41 -4.47 -4.76 -12.50
CA GLN A 41 -3.90 -6.08 -12.75
C GLN A 41 -2.69 -6.37 -11.83
N PHE A 42 -1.84 -5.37 -11.60
CA PHE A 42 -0.70 -5.51 -10.68
C PHE A 42 -1.18 -5.81 -9.26
N ARG A 43 -2.18 -5.07 -8.75
CA ARG A 43 -2.79 -5.30 -7.44
C ARG A 43 -3.34 -6.72 -7.32
N VAL A 44 -4.14 -7.16 -8.30
CA VAL A 44 -4.70 -8.52 -8.32
C VAL A 44 -3.60 -9.58 -8.23
N TRP A 45 -2.50 -9.40 -8.96
CA TRP A 45 -1.37 -10.34 -8.89
C TRP A 45 -0.62 -10.29 -7.56
N VAL A 46 -0.48 -9.12 -6.94
CA VAL A 46 0.14 -8.99 -5.60
C VAL A 46 -0.70 -9.73 -4.56
N GLU A 47 -2.01 -9.52 -4.57
CA GLU A 47 -2.94 -10.19 -3.66
C GLU A 47 -2.96 -11.72 -3.88
N TYR A 48 -2.96 -12.17 -5.14
CA TYR A 48 -2.89 -13.58 -5.49
C TYR A 48 -1.59 -14.25 -5.00
N PHE A 49 -0.44 -13.67 -5.33
CA PHE A 49 0.83 -14.23 -4.89
C PHE A 49 1.03 -14.14 -3.38
N GLY A 50 0.48 -13.11 -2.72
CA GLY A 50 0.43 -13.03 -1.27
C GLY A 50 -0.18 -14.28 -0.65
N LYS A 51 -1.33 -14.71 -1.16
CA LYS A 51 -1.99 -15.95 -0.73
C LYS A 51 -1.16 -17.20 -1.04
N VAL A 52 -0.61 -17.29 -2.26
CA VAL A 52 0.21 -18.44 -2.71
C VAL A 52 1.46 -18.62 -1.85
N PHE A 53 2.16 -17.53 -1.56
CA PHE A 53 3.42 -17.56 -0.79
C PHE A 53 3.21 -17.33 0.71
N LYS A 54 1.95 -17.27 1.18
CA LYS A 54 1.60 -17.02 2.59
C LYS A 54 2.24 -15.73 3.12
N ARG A 55 2.22 -14.67 2.30
CA ARG A 55 2.68 -13.33 2.66
C ARG A 55 1.49 -12.43 2.95
N VAL A 56 1.69 -11.47 3.84
CA VAL A 56 0.63 -10.54 4.23
C VAL A 56 0.53 -9.44 3.18
N THR A 57 -0.68 -9.24 2.62
CA THR A 57 -0.98 -8.11 1.74
C THR A 57 -2.08 -7.27 2.36
N VAL A 58 -1.84 -5.96 2.48
CA VAL A 58 -2.76 -5.02 3.14
C VAL A 58 -3.07 -3.85 2.25
N ALA A 59 -4.36 -3.61 2.02
CA ALA A 59 -4.84 -2.41 1.36
C ALA A 59 -5.10 -1.30 2.40
N VAL A 60 -4.52 -0.13 2.24
CA VAL A 60 -4.66 1.00 3.15
C VAL A 60 -5.38 2.17 2.50
N ASN A 61 -6.04 3.01 3.31
CA ASN A 61 -6.73 4.20 2.82
C ASN A 61 -5.72 5.16 2.16
N PRO A 62 -5.94 5.58 0.88
CA PRO A 62 -5.02 6.43 0.14
C PRO A 62 -5.01 7.89 0.59
N GLN A 63 -5.98 8.29 1.44
CA GLN A 63 -6.16 9.69 1.82
C GLN A 63 -4.93 10.25 2.53
N TYR A 64 -4.39 11.37 2.01
CA TYR A 64 -3.26 12.11 2.58
C TYR A 64 -1.92 11.36 2.68
N THR A 65 -1.74 10.22 2.06
CA THR A 65 -0.48 9.46 2.11
C THR A 65 0.72 10.27 1.64
N SER A 66 0.58 11.07 0.58
CA SER A 66 1.65 11.94 0.09
C SER A 66 1.76 13.27 0.83
N ALA A 67 0.71 13.71 1.54
CA ALA A 67 0.66 15.01 2.21
C ALA A 67 1.17 14.96 3.65
N VAL A 68 0.89 13.89 4.37
CA VAL A 68 1.38 13.69 5.75
C VAL A 68 2.89 13.45 5.73
N CYS A 69 3.61 14.10 6.63
CA CYS A 69 5.04 13.85 6.83
C CYS A 69 5.25 12.51 7.53
N SER A 70 6.01 11.61 6.93
CA SER A 70 6.29 10.29 7.50
C SER A 70 7.13 10.32 8.78
N SER A 71 7.81 11.43 9.06
CA SER A 71 8.63 11.59 10.27
C SER A 71 7.86 12.19 11.45
N CYS A 72 6.99 13.19 11.23
CA CYS A 72 6.35 13.90 12.34
C CYS A 72 4.82 13.91 12.29
N GLY A 73 4.19 13.34 11.26
CA GLY A 73 2.73 13.24 11.14
C GLY A 73 2.01 14.53 10.72
N VAL A 74 2.71 15.65 10.57
CA VAL A 74 2.10 16.95 10.19
C VAL A 74 1.73 16.94 8.71
N ILE A 75 0.56 17.49 8.36
CA ILE A 75 0.13 17.65 6.97
C ILE A 75 0.88 18.81 6.33
N VAL A 76 1.61 18.53 5.26
CA VAL A 76 2.31 19.51 4.42
C VAL A 76 1.50 19.75 3.15
N LYS A 77 1.00 20.98 2.98
CA LYS A 77 0.29 21.38 1.75
C LYS A 77 1.27 21.39 0.57
N LYS A 78 0.91 20.74 -0.53
CA LYS A 78 1.72 20.65 -1.75
C LYS A 78 0.85 20.82 -2.97
N THR A 79 1.46 21.28 -4.06
CA THR A 79 0.85 21.28 -5.39
C THR A 79 1.07 19.90 -6.04
N LEU A 80 0.29 19.58 -7.07
CA LEU A 80 0.44 18.32 -7.81
C LEU A 80 1.81 18.19 -8.51
N SER A 81 2.42 19.33 -8.87
CA SER A 81 3.74 19.39 -9.53
C SER A 81 4.92 19.22 -8.56
N THR A 82 4.69 19.36 -7.24
CA THR A 82 5.76 19.28 -6.24
C THR A 82 6.18 17.82 -6.05
N ARG A 83 7.42 17.49 -6.43
CA ARG A 83 8.00 16.13 -6.28
C ARG A 83 8.71 15.92 -4.96
N THR A 84 9.22 16.99 -4.35
CA THR A 84 9.96 16.90 -3.09
C THR A 84 9.04 17.17 -1.89
N HIS A 85 9.15 16.34 -0.88
CA HIS A 85 8.54 16.58 0.43
C HIS A 85 9.51 17.36 1.31
N VAL A 86 9.11 18.56 1.74
CA VAL A 86 9.85 19.40 2.68
C VAL A 86 8.96 19.72 3.85
N CYS A 87 9.36 19.33 5.05
CA CYS A 87 8.59 19.57 6.27
C CYS A 87 9.36 20.46 7.25
N LYS A 88 8.62 21.23 8.06
CA LYS A 88 9.20 22.09 9.12
C LYS A 88 9.99 21.31 10.18
N CYS A 89 9.78 20.00 10.30
CA CYS A 89 10.56 19.14 11.20
C CYS A 89 11.98 18.83 10.68
N GLY A 90 12.38 19.36 9.52
CA GLY A 90 13.66 19.11 8.87
C GLY A 90 13.65 17.91 7.89
N CYS A 91 12.53 17.18 7.77
CA CYS A 91 12.43 16.07 6.84
C CYS A 91 12.37 16.58 5.40
N ILE A 92 13.32 16.12 4.57
CA ILE A 92 13.39 16.38 3.13
C ILE A 92 13.58 15.04 2.42
N MET A 93 12.65 14.67 1.54
CA MET A 93 12.73 13.43 0.76
C MET A 93 11.88 13.51 -0.51
N ASP A 94 11.92 12.51 -1.37
CA ASP A 94 11.00 12.39 -2.48
C ASP A 94 9.56 12.22 -1.99
N ARG A 95 8.59 12.80 -2.72
CA ARG A 95 7.17 12.75 -2.36
C ARG A 95 6.63 11.32 -2.34
N ASP A 96 7.06 10.51 -3.30
CA ASP A 96 6.58 9.14 -3.47
C ASP A 96 7.23 8.22 -2.42
N GLU A 97 8.48 8.50 -2.02
CA GLU A 97 9.12 7.85 -0.87
C GLU A 97 8.39 8.16 0.44
N ASN A 98 8.04 9.44 0.68
CA ASN A 98 7.24 9.82 1.84
C ASN A 98 5.88 9.11 1.87
N ALA A 99 5.22 9.01 0.71
CA ALA A 99 3.95 8.29 0.59
C ALA A 99 4.13 6.79 0.90
N ALA A 100 5.16 6.16 0.36
CA ALA A 100 5.44 4.75 0.60
C ALA A 100 5.68 4.44 2.08
N ARG A 101 6.41 5.30 2.80
CA ARG A 101 6.62 5.19 4.25
C ARG A 101 5.32 5.29 5.03
N ASN A 102 4.43 6.22 4.66
CA ASN A 102 3.11 6.37 5.29
C ASN A 102 2.21 5.16 5.00
N ILE A 103 2.23 4.63 3.79
CA ILE A 103 1.48 3.44 3.40
C ILE A 103 1.94 2.23 4.22
N LEU A 104 3.25 2.04 4.32
CA LEU A 104 3.83 0.95 5.11
C LEU A 104 3.46 1.08 6.60
N SER A 105 3.60 2.27 7.19
CA SER A 105 3.24 2.52 8.58
C SER A 105 1.76 2.21 8.87
N ARG A 106 0.85 2.61 7.97
CA ARG A 106 -0.58 2.27 8.07
C ARG A 106 -0.82 0.77 7.95
N GLY A 107 -0.14 0.11 7.02
CA GLY A 107 -0.23 -1.34 6.83
C GLY A 107 0.22 -2.10 8.07
N LEU A 108 1.35 -1.73 8.64
CA LEU A 108 1.86 -2.30 9.90
C LEU A 108 0.88 -2.10 11.07
N GLY A 109 0.31 -0.90 11.20
CA GLY A 109 -0.71 -0.61 12.21
C GLY A 109 -1.96 -1.49 12.05
N THR A 110 -2.37 -1.77 10.81
CA THR A 110 -3.54 -2.61 10.53
C THR A 110 -3.32 -4.07 10.93
N VAL A 111 -2.12 -4.60 10.77
CA VAL A 111 -1.80 -6.01 11.13
C VAL A 111 -1.24 -6.18 12.54
N GLY A 112 -1.23 -5.12 13.36
CA GLY A 112 -0.76 -5.19 14.74
C GLY A 112 0.77 -5.22 14.90
N HIS A 113 1.53 -4.99 13.86
CA HIS A 113 3.00 -4.89 13.91
C HIS A 113 3.48 -3.49 14.34
N ILE A 114 2.91 -2.92 15.38
CA ILE A 114 3.29 -1.60 15.91
C ILE A 114 4.64 -1.65 16.64
N GLY A 115 5.30 -2.81 16.73
CA GLY A 115 6.43 -3.06 17.64
C GLY A 115 7.84 -2.79 17.13
N THR A 116 8.10 -2.49 15.83
CA THR A 116 9.49 -2.56 15.33
C THR A 116 10.08 -1.26 14.79
N PHE A 117 9.37 -0.16 14.72
CA PHE A 117 9.90 1.11 14.21
C PHE A 117 9.64 2.34 15.07
N ALA A 118 9.27 2.16 16.33
CA ALA A 118 9.30 3.22 17.34
C ALA A 118 10.57 3.05 18.18
N LEU A 119 11.72 3.34 17.61
CA LEU A 119 12.88 3.72 18.40
C LEU A 119 12.66 5.19 18.82
N ASP A 120 12.47 5.36 20.11
CA ASP A 120 12.29 6.56 20.91
C ASP A 120 10.86 7.10 21.01
N ALA A 121 10.10 6.51 21.93
CA ALA A 121 9.38 7.18 23.00
C ALA A 121 8.68 6.14 23.93
N SER A 122 9.27 5.93 25.07
CA SER A 122 8.73 5.48 26.38
C SER A 122 7.32 4.89 26.46
N ASN A 123 7.32 3.63 26.95
CA ASN A 123 6.36 3.01 27.88
C ASN A 123 4.86 3.01 27.54
N ALA A 124 4.39 1.82 27.15
CA ALA A 124 3.18 1.25 27.73
C ALA A 124 3.11 -0.27 27.43
N LEU A 125 3.15 -1.08 28.45
CA LEU A 125 2.79 -2.50 28.42
C LEU A 125 1.32 -2.64 28.01
N GLY A 126 1.05 -3.47 27.02
CA GLY A 126 -0.28 -3.93 26.66
C GLY A 126 -0.18 -5.29 25.99
N ASP A 127 -0.76 -6.29 26.65
CA ASP A 127 -0.83 -7.69 26.27
C ASP A 127 -1.38 -7.89 24.85
N VAL A 128 -0.61 -8.50 23.96
CA VAL A 128 -1.02 -8.69 22.55
C VAL A 128 -1.58 -10.10 22.39
N THR A 129 -2.89 -10.22 22.46
CA THR A 129 -3.58 -11.41 21.97
C THR A 129 -3.49 -11.47 20.46
N THR A 130 -2.85 -12.51 19.95
CA THR A 130 -2.70 -12.84 18.53
C THR A 130 -4.08 -13.06 17.92
N THR A 131 -4.64 -12.06 17.28
CA THR A 131 -5.83 -12.22 16.43
C THR A 131 -5.41 -12.71 15.06
N HIS A 132 -5.75 -13.95 14.73
CA HIS A 132 -5.73 -14.47 13.36
C HIS A 132 -6.64 -13.60 12.49
N VAL A 133 -6.05 -12.74 11.65
CA VAL A 133 -6.79 -12.06 10.59
C VAL A 133 -7.08 -13.09 9.52
N GLY A 134 -8.29 -13.65 9.54
CA GLY A 134 -8.80 -14.52 8.48
C GLY A 134 -8.90 -13.73 7.17
N VAL A 135 -8.10 -14.12 6.19
CA VAL A 135 -8.23 -13.59 4.82
C VAL A 135 -9.50 -14.18 4.21
N ILE A 136 -10.57 -13.40 4.15
CA ILE A 136 -11.77 -13.78 3.40
C ILE A 136 -11.38 -13.78 1.92
N LEU A 137 -11.41 -14.97 1.32
CA LEU A 137 -11.24 -15.16 -0.11
C LEU A 137 -12.49 -14.61 -0.81
N ASP A 138 -12.36 -13.49 -1.49
CA ASP A 138 -13.42 -12.98 -2.36
C ASP A 138 -13.51 -13.92 -3.58
N GLU A 139 -14.62 -14.69 -3.68
CA GLU A 139 -14.85 -15.65 -4.77
C GLU A 139 -14.82 -14.99 -6.15
N GLN A 140 -15.04 -13.68 -6.22
CA GLN A 140 -14.98 -12.90 -7.46
C GLN A 140 -13.57 -12.81 -8.05
N VAL A 141 -12.50 -12.90 -7.23
CA VAL A 141 -11.11 -12.87 -7.72
C VAL A 141 -10.74 -14.18 -8.41
N MET A 142 -11.31 -15.29 -7.95
CA MET A 142 -11.04 -16.61 -8.54
C MET A 142 -11.71 -16.81 -9.91
N SER A 143 -12.86 -16.16 -10.16
CA SER A 143 -13.52 -16.23 -11.48
C SER A 143 -12.75 -15.48 -12.57
N LEU A 144 -12.16 -14.32 -12.23
CA LEU A 144 -11.37 -13.52 -13.16
C LEU A 144 -10.03 -14.18 -13.57
N ILE A 145 -9.51 -15.09 -12.74
CA ILE A 145 -8.27 -15.82 -13.03
C ILE A 145 -8.52 -16.98 -14.00
N LYS A 146 -9.73 -17.56 -13.98
CA LYS A 146 -10.10 -18.66 -14.89
C LYS A 146 -10.34 -18.22 -16.34
N GLU A 147 -10.62 -16.94 -16.57
CA GLU A 147 -10.91 -16.40 -17.90
C GLU A 147 -9.69 -15.79 -18.62
N SER A 148 -8.49 -15.83 -18.02
CA SER A 148 -7.28 -15.38 -18.71
C SER A 148 -6.79 -16.45 -19.65
N PRO A 149 -6.76 -16.22 -20.98
CA PRO A 149 -6.23 -17.18 -21.94
C PRO A 149 -4.72 -17.37 -21.65
N SER A 150 -4.31 -18.62 -21.66
CA SER A 150 -2.90 -19.04 -21.59
C SER A 150 -2.11 -18.43 -22.76
N LEU A 151 -1.13 -17.57 -22.44
CA LEU A 151 -0.05 -17.16 -23.32
C LEU A 151 1.22 -17.90 -22.93
#